data_740f1a69a3e6dbc848cb5fb9c8a18065
#
_entry.id   740f1a69a3e6dbc848cb5fb9c8a18065
#
_cell.length_a   1.000
_cell.length_b   1.000
_cell.length_c   1.000
_cell.angle_alpha   90.00
_cell.angle_beta   90.00
_cell.angle_gamma   90.00
#
_symmetry.space_group_name_H-M   'P 1'
#
loop_
_entity.id
_entity.type
_entity.pdbx_description
1 polymer ?
#
loop_
_entity_poly.entity_id
_entity_poly.type
_entity_poly.pdbx_seq_one_letter_code
_entity_poly.pdbx_strand_id
1 'polypeptide(L)'
;MASCSTSFATCARRFAGSAAGWACSRERRRLVQAALRLAGLVAAALLLVVLLPHVAYAWTPGTHVYLGEAVLRSLPQLPALVAELLRAYPYDFLYGSIAADTSMAKKYVPTGRHCHSWTVGLEIHSEAPEGPLRAFALGYLAHLAADAIAHNHFVPKQLAITASTSSLGHSYWESRFETHLGPACARQARDLILLDHSRADALLDRILSPTIFSTQTNRRIFRGMVHVADNEGWQRIFGLMKENSRWDLTDAEVSRYLDHAYDAIIDFLIKFDRSRPFEQDPSGDEALRRAKRVRREALRVGGAELARAEAERHFGLPTSTLGYTRSLAVPLYDAKRAMSS
;
A
#
# COMPACT_ATOMS: atom_id res chain seq x y z
N MET A 1 73.68 23.21 -51.37
CA MET A 1 72.44 22.56 -51.58
C MET A 1 72.10 21.75 -50.32
N ALA A 2 71.36 22.36 -49.40
CA ALA A 2 70.98 21.72 -48.13
C ALA A 2 69.52 22.05 -47.87
N SER A 3 68.79 21.09 -47.83
CA SER A 3 67.49 20.52 -47.53
C SER A 3 66.62 21.36 -46.57
N CYS A 4 65.43 21.65 -47.07
CA CYS A 4 64.28 22.13 -46.30
C CYS A 4 63.27 20.96 -46.21
N SER A 5 63.27 20.18 -45.11
CA SER A 5 62.31 19.06 -44.94
C SER A 5 61.91 18.75 -43.48
N THR A 6 61.97 19.74 -42.54
CA THR A 6 61.62 19.48 -41.13
C THR A 6 60.49 20.28 -40.56
N SER A 7 59.71 21.01 -41.37
CA SER A 7 58.68 21.97 -40.86
C SER A 7 57.24 21.48 -40.90
N PHE A 8 56.91 20.39 -41.61
CA PHE A 8 55.51 19.92 -41.76
C PHE A 8 55.04 18.96 -40.69
N ALA A 9 55.93 18.21 -40.06
CA ALA A 9 55.53 17.17 -39.08
C ALA A 9 55.15 17.77 -37.72
N THR A 10 55.64 18.93 -37.36
CA THR A 10 55.38 19.57 -36.05
C THR A 10 54.04 20.31 -35.99
N CYS A 11 53.52 20.76 -37.15
CA CYS A 11 52.24 21.46 -37.21
C CYS A 11 51.04 20.47 -37.10
N ALA A 12 51.14 19.25 -37.69
CA ALA A 12 50.09 18.27 -37.63
C ALA A 12 49.86 17.67 -36.22
N ARG A 13 50.91 17.56 -35.38
CA ARG A 13 50.79 17.05 -34.01
C ARG A 13 50.13 18.05 -33.05
N ARG A 14 50.23 19.36 -33.28
CA ARG A 14 49.55 20.37 -32.45
C ARG A 14 48.05 20.43 -32.71
N PHE A 15 47.60 20.15 -33.93
CA PHE A 15 46.16 20.15 -34.25
C PHE A 15 45.47 18.87 -33.77
N ALA A 16 46.12 17.71 -33.80
CA ALA A 16 45.56 16.45 -33.28
C ALA A 16 45.38 16.46 -31.76
N GLY A 17 46.27 17.07 -31.00
CA GLY A 17 46.16 17.20 -29.53
C GLY A 17 45.02 18.15 -29.09
N SER A 18 44.68 19.18 -29.90
CA SER A 18 43.58 20.10 -29.57
C SER A 18 42.21 19.44 -29.77
N ALA A 19 42.03 18.67 -30.86
CA ALA A 19 40.76 17.99 -31.16
C ALA A 19 40.43 16.92 -30.12
N ALA A 20 41.39 16.13 -29.65
CA ALA A 20 41.21 15.14 -28.59
C ALA A 20 40.87 15.76 -27.23
N GLY A 21 41.48 16.90 -26.87
CA GLY A 21 41.17 17.65 -25.67
C GLY A 21 39.75 18.25 -25.70
N TRP A 22 39.27 18.69 -26.83
CA TRP A 22 37.90 19.21 -27.01
C TRP A 22 36.83 18.08 -26.97
N ALA A 23 37.13 16.93 -27.51
CA ALA A 23 36.23 15.77 -27.43
C ALA A 23 36.08 15.26 -25.97
N CYS A 24 37.18 15.10 -25.25
CA CYS A 24 37.20 14.71 -23.84
C CYS A 24 36.48 15.71 -22.93
N SER A 25 36.62 17.02 -23.18
CA SER A 25 35.92 18.06 -22.42
C SER A 25 34.39 18.06 -22.67
N ARG A 26 33.94 17.75 -23.88
CA ARG A 26 32.51 17.67 -24.22
C ARG A 26 31.87 16.42 -23.58
N GLU A 27 32.56 15.29 -23.58
CA GLU A 27 32.09 14.06 -22.98
C GLU A 27 31.99 14.18 -21.44
N ARG A 28 33.00 14.79 -20.80
CA ARG A 28 32.96 15.10 -19.37
C ARG A 28 31.82 16.05 -19.01
N ARG A 29 31.55 17.08 -19.83
CA ARG A 29 30.38 17.97 -19.64
C ARG A 29 29.06 17.24 -19.77
N ARG A 30 28.92 16.31 -20.73
CA ARG A 30 27.73 15.48 -20.90
C ARG A 30 27.49 14.56 -19.69
N LEU A 31 28.54 13.93 -19.16
CA LEU A 31 28.47 13.10 -17.97
C LEU A 31 28.09 13.90 -16.73
N VAL A 32 28.67 15.08 -16.53
CA VAL A 32 28.31 15.97 -15.44
C VAL A 32 26.87 16.46 -15.55
N GLN A 33 26.43 16.82 -16.76
CA GLN A 33 25.02 17.22 -16.97
C GLN A 33 24.04 16.06 -16.75
N ALA A 34 24.40 14.85 -17.16
CA ALA A 34 23.59 13.65 -16.91
C ALA A 34 23.51 13.34 -15.39
N ALA A 35 24.63 13.44 -14.68
CA ALA A 35 24.68 13.26 -13.23
C ALA A 35 23.86 14.33 -12.49
N LEU A 36 23.94 15.61 -12.92
CA LEU A 36 23.13 16.68 -12.34
C LEU A 36 21.63 16.51 -12.61
N ARG A 37 21.26 16.05 -13.82
CA ARG A 37 19.86 15.71 -14.13
C ARG A 37 19.35 14.55 -13.28
N LEU A 38 20.15 13.51 -13.13
CA LEU A 38 19.80 12.36 -12.29
C LEU A 38 19.67 12.79 -10.82
N ALA A 39 20.62 13.59 -10.30
CA ALA A 39 20.54 14.12 -8.95
C ALA A 39 19.29 15.04 -8.78
N GLY A 40 18.96 15.86 -9.77
CA GLY A 40 17.75 16.67 -9.78
C GLY A 40 16.47 15.83 -9.79
N LEU A 41 16.42 14.76 -10.58
CA LEU A 41 15.30 13.82 -10.60
C LEU A 41 15.15 13.08 -9.27
N VAL A 42 16.26 12.64 -8.68
CA VAL A 42 16.25 11.98 -7.36
C VAL A 42 15.80 12.97 -6.28
N ALA A 43 16.30 14.20 -6.30
CA ALA A 43 15.87 15.25 -5.37
C ALA A 43 14.39 15.60 -5.55
N ALA A 44 13.91 15.70 -6.78
CA ALA A 44 12.49 15.93 -7.09
C ALA A 44 11.62 14.75 -6.64
N ALA A 45 12.07 13.52 -6.83
CA ALA A 45 11.37 12.32 -6.35
C ALA A 45 11.33 12.27 -4.82
N LEU A 46 12.43 12.56 -4.15
CA LEU A 46 12.48 12.67 -2.69
C LEU A 46 11.59 13.80 -2.16
N LEU A 47 11.62 14.96 -2.83
CA LEU A 47 10.75 16.10 -2.51
C LEU A 47 9.28 15.73 -2.72
N LEU A 48 8.96 15.01 -3.80
CA LEU A 48 7.60 14.50 -4.06
C LEU A 48 7.15 13.55 -2.95
N VAL A 49 8.00 12.62 -2.51
CA VAL A 49 7.72 11.70 -1.38
C VAL A 49 7.51 12.48 -0.07
N VAL A 50 8.25 13.57 0.15
CA VAL A 50 8.12 14.43 1.34
C VAL A 50 6.91 15.35 1.24
N LEU A 51 6.60 15.85 0.04
CA LEU A 51 5.49 16.77 -0.23
C LEU A 51 4.15 16.05 -0.46
N LEU A 52 4.15 14.74 -0.74
CA LEU A 52 2.94 13.92 -0.73
C LEU A 52 2.60 13.56 0.73
N PRO A 53 1.93 14.46 1.48
CA PRO A 53 1.63 14.20 2.87
C PRO A 53 0.55 13.13 2.91
N HIS A 54 0.86 12.03 3.58
CA HIS A 54 -0.10 11.04 4.04
C HIS A 54 -0.77 10.18 2.97
N VAL A 55 0.02 9.46 2.20
CA VAL A 55 -0.44 8.20 1.65
C VAL A 55 -0.33 7.19 2.81
N ALA A 56 -1.29 7.23 3.70
CA ALA A 56 -1.40 6.22 4.74
C ALA A 56 -2.39 5.17 4.22
N TYR A 57 -1.87 4.01 3.88
CA TYR A 57 -2.64 2.79 3.74
C TYR A 57 -2.65 2.08 5.10
N ALA A 58 -3.65 1.30 5.44
CA ALA A 58 -3.65 0.49 6.65
C ALA A 58 -2.82 -0.77 6.46
N TRP A 59 -3.05 -1.41 5.34
CA TRP A 59 -2.23 -2.46 4.77
C TRP A 59 -2.02 -2.20 3.28
N THR A 60 -0.95 -2.78 2.74
CA THR A 60 -0.69 -2.68 1.31
C THR A 60 -1.73 -3.44 0.50
N PRO A 61 -1.93 -3.09 -0.78
CA PRO A 61 -2.87 -3.79 -1.66
C PRO A 61 -2.65 -5.30 -1.71
N GLY A 62 -1.39 -5.77 -1.62
CA GLY A 62 -1.08 -7.20 -1.58
C GLY A 62 -1.65 -7.90 -0.35
N THR A 63 -1.63 -7.26 0.82
CA THR A 63 -2.23 -7.81 2.04
C THR A 63 -3.75 -7.92 1.92
N HIS A 64 -4.41 -6.91 1.36
CA HIS A 64 -5.86 -6.96 1.13
C HIS A 64 -6.27 -8.03 0.12
N VAL A 65 -5.50 -8.20 -0.97
CA VAL A 65 -5.72 -9.31 -1.93
C VAL A 65 -5.56 -10.66 -1.24
N TYR A 66 -4.51 -10.83 -0.42
CA TYR A 66 -4.29 -12.05 0.35
C TYR A 66 -5.47 -12.40 1.26
N LEU A 67 -6.01 -11.43 2.00
CA LEU A 67 -7.19 -11.60 2.85
C LEU A 67 -8.45 -11.90 2.00
N GLY A 68 -8.65 -11.19 0.90
CA GLY A 68 -9.75 -11.42 -0.03
C GLY A 68 -9.73 -12.84 -0.62
N GLU A 69 -8.55 -13.34 -1.02
CA GLU A 69 -8.39 -14.72 -1.45
C GLU A 69 -8.67 -15.73 -0.34
N ALA A 70 -8.30 -15.44 0.90
CA ALA A 70 -8.65 -16.30 2.03
C ALA A 70 -10.17 -16.41 2.22
N VAL A 71 -10.90 -15.29 2.05
CA VAL A 71 -12.38 -15.28 2.04
C VAL A 71 -12.93 -16.16 0.91
N LEU A 72 -12.42 -16.01 -0.31
CA LEU A 72 -12.85 -16.78 -1.47
C LEU A 72 -12.59 -18.30 -1.31
N ARG A 73 -11.56 -18.68 -0.56
CA ARG A 73 -11.29 -20.09 -0.20
C ARG A 73 -12.21 -20.63 0.90
N SER A 74 -12.89 -19.76 1.61
CA SER A 74 -13.69 -20.10 2.80
C SER A 74 -15.17 -19.75 2.64
N LEU A 75 -15.68 -19.70 1.40
CA LEU A 75 -17.06 -19.34 1.08
C LEU A 75 -18.13 -20.09 1.89
N PRO A 76 -17.96 -21.37 2.29
CA PRO A 76 -18.96 -22.05 3.12
C PRO A 76 -19.22 -21.42 4.50
N GLN A 77 -18.37 -20.53 4.97
CA GLN A 77 -18.56 -19.78 6.21
C GLN A 77 -19.50 -18.58 6.04
N LEU A 78 -19.82 -18.20 4.81
CA LEU A 78 -20.66 -17.05 4.46
C LEU A 78 -22.12 -17.48 4.22
N PRO A 79 -23.08 -16.55 4.35
CA PRO A 79 -24.45 -16.78 3.90
C PRO A 79 -24.49 -17.22 2.43
N ALA A 80 -25.36 -18.16 2.08
CA ALA A 80 -25.39 -18.79 0.74
C ALA A 80 -25.38 -17.78 -0.41
N LEU A 81 -26.22 -16.74 -0.34
CA LEU A 81 -26.31 -15.70 -1.36
C LEU A 81 -24.99 -14.93 -1.54
N VAL A 82 -24.30 -14.62 -0.44
CA VAL A 82 -23.00 -13.95 -0.49
C VAL A 82 -21.96 -14.91 -1.09
N ALA A 83 -21.94 -16.16 -0.65
CA ALA A 83 -21.02 -17.17 -1.16
C ALA A 83 -21.17 -17.41 -2.67
N GLU A 84 -22.40 -17.50 -3.17
CA GLU A 84 -22.71 -17.65 -4.59
C GLU A 84 -22.27 -16.43 -5.41
N LEU A 85 -22.54 -15.23 -4.90
CA LEU A 85 -22.13 -13.99 -5.53
C LEU A 85 -20.62 -13.88 -5.66
N LEU A 86 -19.88 -14.13 -4.57
CA LEU A 86 -18.42 -14.06 -4.57
C LEU A 86 -17.78 -15.16 -5.43
N ARG A 87 -18.42 -16.33 -5.52
CA ARG A 87 -17.98 -17.41 -6.42
C ARG A 87 -18.16 -17.03 -7.89
N ALA A 88 -19.23 -16.30 -8.21
CA ALA A 88 -19.51 -15.86 -9.57
C ALA A 88 -18.62 -14.69 -10.02
N TYR A 89 -18.24 -13.80 -9.09
CA TYR A 89 -17.52 -12.55 -9.39
C TYR A 89 -16.30 -12.34 -8.47
N PRO A 90 -15.34 -13.29 -8.44
CA PRO A 90 -14.23 -13.24 -7.49
C PRO A 90 -13.28 -12.06 -7.75
N TYR A 91 -13.03 -11.70 -8.99
CA TYR A 91 -12.11 -10.59 -9.33
C TYR A 91 -12.71 -9.21 -9.00
N ASP A 92 -14.02 -9.06 -9.13
CA ASP A 92 -14.71 -7.83 -8.70
C ASP A 92 -14.60 -7.68 -7.18
N PHE A 93 -14.81 -8.74 -6.43
CA PHE A 93 -14.62 -8.75 -4.98
C PHE A 93 -13.17 -8.40 -4.59
N LEU A 94 -12.18 -9.03 -5.23
CA LEU A 94 -10.76 -8.73 -4.96
C LEU A 94 -10.41 -7.29 -5.32
N TYR A 95 -10.92 -6.76 -6.46
CA TYR A 95 -10.70 -5.36 -6.79
C TYR A 95 -11.35 -4.42 -5.76
N GLY A 96 -12.55 -4.73 -5.31
CA GLY A 96 -13.20 -4.01 -4.21
C GLY A 96 -12.33 -3.96 -2.95
N SER A 97 -11.66 -5.08 -2.61
CA SER A 97 -10.81 -5.16 -1.42
C SER A 97 -9.56 -4.27 -1.44
N ILE A 98 -9.23 -3.64 -2.57
CA ILE A 98 -8.13 -2.66 -2.66
C ILE A 98 -8.60 -1.26 -3.11
N ALA A 99 -9.87 -1.11 -3.44
CA ALA A 99 -10.38 0.09 -4.11
C ALA A 99 -10.48 1.33 -3.19
N ALA A 100 -10.61 1.17 -1.88
CA ALA A 100 -10.62 2.29 -0.94
C ALA A 100 -9.27 3.04 -0.92
N ASP A 101 -8.19 2.36 -1.26
CA ASP A 101 -6.84 2.93 -1.32
C ASP A 101 -6.57 3.73 -2.60
N THR A 102 -7.46 3.70 -3.55
CA THR A 102 -7.33 4.51 -4.77
C THR A 102 -7.43 6.02 -4.54
N SER A 103 -7.93 6.47 -3.37
CA SER A 103 -8.05 7.88 -3.02
C SER A 103 -6.85 8.38 -2.20
N MET A 104 -6.10 9.30 -2.80
CA MET A 104 -4.92 9.94 -2.18
C MET A 104 -5.30 11.24 -1.46
N ALA A 105 -4.45 11.67 -0.50
CA ALA A 105 -4.64 12.95 0.21
C ALA A 105 -6.00 13.08 0.93
N LYS A 106 -6.42 12.03 1.59
CA LYS A 106 -7.71 11.81 2.25
C LYS A 106 -8.13 12.93 3.22
N LYS A 107 -7.17 13.62 3.87
CA LYS A 107 -7.42 14.72 4.83
C LYS A 107 -8.12 15.95 4.25
N TYR A 108 -8.16 16.06 2.92
CA TYR A 108 -8.83 17.18 2.24
C TYR A 108 -10.27 16.88 1.85
N VAL A 109 -10.78 15.71 2.22
CA VAL A 109 -12.16 15.32 1.96
C VAL A 109 -13.07 15.83 3.09
N PRO A 110 -14.30 16.26 2.81
CA PRO A 110 -15.26 16.66 3.84
C PRO A 110 -15.48 15.57 4.89
N THR A 111 -15.75 15.98 6.14
CA THR A 111 -16.03 15.06 7.24
C THR A 111 -17.15 14.08 6.85
N GLY A 112 -16.95 12.79 7.11
CA GLY A 112 -17.88 11.71 6.77
C GLY A 112 -17.88 11.26 5.31
N ARG A 113 -17.11 11.91 4.41
CA ARG A 113 -16.97 11.52 3.00
C ARG A 113 -15.61 10.89 2.69
N HIS A 114 -14.89 10.47 3.71
CA HIS A 114 -13.60 9.81 3.60
C HIS A 114 -13.76 8.41 2.99
N CYS A 115 -12.90 8.03 2.05
CA CYS A 115 -12.97 6.71 1.39
C CYS A 115 -12.88 5.54 2.38
N HIS A 116 -12.20 5.69 3.54
CA HIS A 116 -12.20 4.73 4.63
C HIS A 116 -13.27 5.06 5.68
N SER A 117 -14.50 5.28 5.25
CA SER A 117 -15.67 5.49 6.11
C SER A 117 -16.72 4.43 5.85
N TRP A 118 -17.31 3.87 6.89
CA TRP A 118 -18.45 2.96 6.77
C TRP A 118 -19.61 3.58 5.98
N THR A 119 -19.88 4.88 6.18
CA THR A 119 -20.93 5.59 5.44
C THR A 119 -20.71 5.53 3.94
N VAL A 120 -19.46 5.80 3.50
CA VAL A 120 -19.11 5.74 2.08
C VAL A 120 -19.14 4.29 1.55
N GLY A 121 -18.63 3.32 2.31
CA GLY A 121 -18.69 1.92 1.91
C GLY A 121 -20.13 1.39 1.77
N LEU A 122 -21.01 1.76 2.70
CA LEU A 122 -22.42 1.40 2.64
C LEU A 122 -23.16 2.13 1.49
N GLU A 123 -22.81 3.37 1.18
CA GLU A 123 -23.33 4.08 0.01
C GLU A 123 -22.92 3.39 -1.29
N ILE A 124 -21.65 2.98 -1.44
CA ILE A 124 -21.18 2.19 -2.58
C ILE A 124 -22.00 0.89 -2.70
N HIS A 125 -22.24 0.22 -1.58
CA HIS A 125 -23.01 -1.02 -1.57
C HIS A 125 -24.48 -0.79 -1.92
N SER A 126 -25.11 0.29 -1.46
CA SER A 126 -26.51 0.61 -1.78
C SER A 126 -26.72 1.00 -3.24
N GLU A 127 -25.75 1.71 -3.82
CA GLU A 127 -25.77 2.14 -5.22
C GLU A 127 -25.29 1.05 -6.21
N ALA A 128 -24.69 -0.05 -5.69
CA ALA A 128 -24.26 -1.14 -6.53
C ALA A 128 -25.44 -2.02 -6.93
N PRO A 129 -25.75 -2.18 -8.24
CA PRO A 129 -26.70 -3.18 -8.69
C PRO A 129 -26.19 -4.59 -8.39
N GLU A 130 -27.03 -5.61 -8.63
CA GLU A 130 -26.63 -7.00 -8.45
C GLU A 130 -25.46 -7.41 -9.38
N GLY A 131 -24.89 -8.57 -9.12
CA GLY A 131 -23.78 -9.13 -9.90
C GLY A 131 -22.41 -8.50 -9.59
N PRO A 132 -21.59 -8.21 -10.62
CA PRO A 132 -20.20 -7.79 -10.44
C PRO A 132 -20.02 -6.59 -9.51
N LEU A 133 -20.86 -5.54 -9.67
CA LEU A 133 -20.76 -4.34 -8.83
C LEU A 133 -21.16 -4.59 -7.38
N ARG A 134 -22.08 -5.53 -7.12
CA ARG A 134 -22.43 -5.94 -5.76
C ARG A 134 -21.26 -6.70 -5.11
N ALA A 135 -20.60 -7.60 -5.85
CA ALA A 135 -19.39 -8.29 -5.37
C ALA A 135 -18.24 -7.31 -5.09
N PHE A 136 -18.04 -6.33 -5.97
CA PHE A 136 -17.10 -5.22 -5.78
C PHE A 136 -17.39 -4.45 -4.48
N ALA A 137 -18.64 -4.07 -4.25
CA ALA A 137 -19.04 -3.32 -3.05
C ALA A 137 -18.81 -4.14 -1.76
N LEU A 138 -19.06 -5.45 -1.77
CA LEU A 138 -18.71 -6.32 -0.66
C LEU A 138 -17.20 -6.40 -0.43
N GLY A 139 -16.40 -6.40 -1.50
CA GLY A 139 -14.95 -6.29 -1.41
C GLY A 139 -14.50 -4.98 -0.74
N TYR A 140 -15.12 -3.87 -1.12
CA TYR A 140 -14.85 -2.56 -0.51
C TYR A 140 -15.15 -2.56 1.00
N LEU A 141 -16.28 -3.13 1.39
CA LEU A 141 -16.64 -3.28 2.80
C LEU A 141 -15.72 -4.24 3.55
N ALA A 142 -15.26 -5.31 2.89
CA ALA A 142 -14.25 -6.23 3.43
C ALA A 142 -12.91 -5.52 3.69
N HIS A 143 -12.49 -4.61 2.80
CA HIS A 143 -11.34 -3.75 3.03
C HIS A 143 -11.50 -2.93 4.31
N LEU A 144 -12.63 -2.22 4.48
CA LEU A 144 -12.88 -1.42 5.67
C LEU A 144 -12.87 -2.25 6.97
N ALA A 145 -13.39 -3.48 6.91
CA ALA A 145 -13.37 -4.39 8.05
C ALA A 145 -11.94 -4.83 8.42
N ALA A 146 -11.10 -5.11 7.44
CA ALA A 146 -9.67 -5.39 7.65
C ALA A 146 -8.94 -4.18 8.24
N ASP A 147 -9.22 -3.00 7.72
CA ASP A 147 -8.63 -1.74 8.14
C ASP A 147 -9.00 -1.34 9.56
N ALA A 148 -10.19 -1.73 10.04
CA ALA A 148 -10.56 -1.56 11.43
C ALA A 148 -9.54 -2.24 12.38
N ILE A 149 -9.03 -3.41 12.01
CA ILE A 149 -7.97 -4.10 12.78
C ILE A 149 -6.59 -3.43 12.58
N ALA A 150 -6.24 -3.11 11.36
CA ALA A 150 -4.95 -2.50 11.06
C ALA A 150 -4.77 -1.15 11.75
N HIS A 151 -5.75 -0.26 11.60
CA HIS A 151 -5.68 1.13 12.07
C HIS A 151 -6.01 1.33 13.55
N ASN A 152 -6.71 0.40 14.19
CA ASN A 152 -6.98 0.52 15.62
C ASN A 152 -6.05 -0.33 16.49
N HIS A 153 -5.38 -1.34 15.91
CA HIS A 153 -4.51 -2.25 16.67
C HIS A 153 -3.07 -2.26 16.14
N PHE A 154 -2.83 -2.70 14.89
CA PHE A 154 -1.47 -2.91 14.38
C PHE A 154 -0.67 -1.61 14.27
N VAL A 155 -1.09 -0.69 13.42
CA VAL A 155 -0.32 0.53 13.13
C VAL A 155 -0.14 1.41 14.38
N PRO A 156 -1.17 1.71 15.18
CA PRO A 156 -1.00 2.54 16.37
C PRO A 156 -0.10 1.89 17.42
N LYS A 157 -0.16 0.56 17.60
CA LYS A 157 0.77 -0.17 18.46
C LYS A 157 2.21 0.03 18.00
N GLN A 158 2.49 -0.18 16.72
CA GLN A 158 3.83 -0.02 16.18
C GLN A 158 4.33 1.43 16.28
N LEU A 159 3.48 2.42 16.04
CA LEU A 159 3.82 3.83 16.20
C LEU A 159 4.07 4.23 17.66
N ALA A 160 3.36 3.62 18.61
CA ALA A 160 3.59 3.84 20.03
C ALA A 160 4.92 3.25 20.51
N ILE A 161 5.37 2.12 19.93
CA ILE A 161 6.63 1.48 20.27
C ILE A 161 7.81 2.19 19.58
N THR A 162 7.64 2.63 18.33
CA THR A 162 8.74 3.11 17.49
C THR A 162 8.77 4.62 17.34
N ALA A 163 9.96 5.22 17.14
CA ALA A 163 10.14 6.66 16.98
C ALA A 163 9.95 7.09 15.54
N SER A 164 8.81 6.86 14.95
CA SER A 164 8.60 7.26 13.55
C SER A 164 7.62 8.41 13.42
N THR A 165 7.77 9.19 12.36
CA THR A 165 6.74 10.13 11.94
C THR A 165 5.48 9.36 11.57
N SER A 166 4.31 9.95 11.78
CA SER A 166 3.04 9.25 11.52
C SER A 166 2.87 8.78 10.08
N SER A 167 3.47 9.46 9.10
CA SER A 167 3.35 9.08 7.69
C SER A 167 4.36 8.02 7.28
N LEU A 168 5.65 8.30 7.48
CA LEU A 168 6.71 7.36 7.08
C LEU A 168 6.67 6.08 7.91
N GLY A 169 6.38 6.19 9.22
CA GLY A 169 6.26 5.03 10.09
C GLY A 169 5.05 4.17 9.75
N HIS A 170 3.95 4.77 9.37
CA HIS A 170 2.76 4.09 8.93
C HIS A 170 3.06 3.22 7.70
N SER A 171 3.48 3.83 6.60
CA SER A 171 3.83 3.10 5.37
C SER A 171 4.97 2.10 5.54
N TYR A 172 5.94 2.38 6.44
CA TYR A 172 7.00 1.43 6.77
C TYR A 172 6.43 0.15 7.37
N TRP A 173 5.53 0.26 8.37
CA TRP A 173 5.01 -0.91 9.06
C TRP A 173 4.08 -1.74 8.19
N GLU A 174 3.30 -1.11 7.32
CA GLU A 174 2.46 -1.78 6.33
C GLU A 174 3.28 -2.61 5.33
N SER A 175 4.29 -1.98 4.74
CA SER A 175 5.17 -2.67 3.82
C SER A 175 6.00 -3.75 4.54
N ARG A 176 6.39 -3.49 5.81
CA ARG A 176 7.06 -4.49 6.65
C ARG A 176 6.17 -5.71 6.87
N PHE A 177 4.89 -5.50 7.13
CA PHE A 177 3.90 -6.55 7.30
C PHE A 177 3.78 -7.42 6.04
N GLU A 178 3.65 -6.80 4.86
CA GLU A 178 3.55 -7.51 3.58
C GLU A 178 4.78 -8.37 3.28
N THR A 179 5.98 -8.00 3.73
CA THR A 179 7.19 -8.83 3.50
C THR A 179 7.07 -10.23 4.09
N HIS A 180 6.20 -10.45 5.09
CA HIS A 180 5.94 -11.77 5.67
C HIS A 180 4.97 -12.62 4.83
N LEU A 181 4.22 -12.00 3.92
CA LEU A 181 3.30 -12.70 3.02
C LEU A 181 3.98 -13.22 1.74
N GLY A 182 5.19 -12.74 1.48
CA GLY A 182 5.99 -13.12 0.33
C GLY A 182 5.69 -12.31 -0.95
N PRO A 183 6.53 -12.43 -1.97
CA PRO A 183 6.48 -11.58 -3.16
C PRO A 183 5.29 -11.88 -4.10
N ALA A 184 4.57 -12.96 -3.86
CA ALA A 184 3.39 -13.33 -4.67
C ALA A 184 2.24 -12.32 -4.49
N CYS A 185 2.05 -11.78 -3.28
CA CYS A 185 0.94 -10.88 -2.97
C CYS A 185 1.03 -9.56 -3.76
N ALA A 186 2.21 -8.95 -3.84
CA ALA A 186 2.42 -7.74 -4.65
C ALA A 186 2.16 -8.00 -6.13
N ARG A 187 2.60 -9.15 -6.67
CA ARG A 187 2.32 -9.54 -8.06
C ARG A 187 0.83 -9.75 -8.31
N GLN A 188 0.12 -10.40 -7.41
CA GLN A 188 -1.33 -10.61 -7.52
C GLN A 188 -2.09 -9.28 -7.53
N ALA A 189 -1.73 -8.34 -6.65
CA ALA A 189 -2.32 -7.01 -6.66
C ALA A 189 -2.06 -6.28 -7.98
N ARG A 190 -0.83 -6.37 -8.53
CA ARG A 190 -0.50 -5.80 -9.83
C ARG A 190 -1.31 -6.45 -10.95
N ASP A 191 -1.36 -7.77 -11.01
CA ASP A 191 -2.08 -8.49 -12.07
C ASP A 191 -3.58 -8.19 -12.00
N LEU A 192 -4.15 -8.05 -10.80
CA LEU A 192 -5.54 -7.67 -10.58
C LEU A 192 -5.86 -6.27 -11.14
N ILE A 193 -5.03 -5.25 -10.87
CA ILE A 193 -5.29 -3.89 -11.36
C ILE A 193 -5.16 -3.73 -12.88
N LEU A 194 -4.61 -4.72 -13.59
CA LEU A 194 -4.52 -4.74 -15.05
C LEU A 194 -5.82 -5.23 -15.72
N LEU A 195 -6.73 -5.83 -14.98
CA LEU A 195 -8.04 -6.23 -15.49
C LEU A 195 -8.92 -5.00 -15.76
N ASP A 196 -10.00 -5.19 -16.53
CA ASP A 196 -10.97 -4.14 -16.78
C ASP A 196 -11.90 -3.93 -15.57
N HIS A 197 -11.75 -2.79 -14.90
CA HIS A 197 -12.57 -2.37 -13.78
C HIS A 197 -13.38 -1.11 -14.08
N SER A 198 -13.58 -0.78 -15.35
CA SER A 198 -14.22 0.48 -15.79
C SER A 198 -15.60 0.72 -15.15
N ARG A 199 -16.39 -0.33 -14.96
CA ARG A 199 -17.73 -0.24 -14.31
C ARG A 199 -17.63 0.10 -12.83
N ALA A 200 -16.74 -0.52 -12.10
CA ALA A 200 -16.46 -0.24 -10.69
C ALA A 200 -15.87 1.17 -10.52
N ASP A 201 -14.92 1.53 -11.38
CA ASP A 201 -14.33 2.87 -11.42
C ASP A 201 -15.39 3.97 -11.66
N ALA A 202 -16.35 3.73 -12.56
CA ALA A 202 -17.45 4.66 -12.82
C ALA A 202 -18.39 4.79 -11.62
N LEU A 203 -18.63 3.73 -10.85
CA LEU A 203 -19.39 3.77 -9.60
C LEU A 203 -18.65 4.62 -8.55
N LEU A 204 -17.36 4.40 -8.35
CA LEU A 204 -16.54 5.18 -7.43
C LEU A 204 -16.48 6.67 -7.81
N ASP A 205 -16.39 7.00 -9.11
CA ASP A 205 -16.36 8.38 -9.59
C ASP A 205 -17.63 9.18 -9.27
N ARG A 206 -18.77 8.50 -9.10
CA ARG A 206 -20.04 9.15 -8.69
C ARG A 206 -20.12 9.39 -7.19
N ILE A 207 -19.52 8.51 -6.39
CA ILE A 207 -19.70 8.50 -4.93
C ILE A 207 -18.54 9.17 -4.19
N LEU A 208 -17.29 8.88 -4.61
CA LEU A 208 -16.11 9.42 -3.93
C LEU A 208 -15.93 10.90 -4.24
N SER A 209 -15.72 11.67 -3.18
CA SER A 209 -15.34 13.07 -3.33
C SER A 209 -13.89 13.17 -3.85
N PRO A 210 -13.63 14.09 -4.81
CA PRO A 210 -12.26 14.40 -5.19
C PRO A 210 -11.49 14.93 -3.98
N THR A 211 -10.19 14.64 -3.96
CA THR A 211 -9.24 15.18 -2.97
C THR A 211 -8.58 16.44 -3.54
N ILE A 212 -7.26 16.61 -3.37
CA ILE A 212 -6.50 17.60 -4.15
C ILE A 212 -6.35 17.19 -5.62
N PHE A 213 -6.61 15.92 -5.94
CA PHE A 213 -6.61 15.36 -7.28
C PHE A 213 -7.99 14.83 -7.64
N SER A 214 -8.29 14.75 -8.93
CA SER A 214 -9.48 14.03 -9.40
C SER A 214 -9.39 12.53 -9.06
N THR A 215 -10.54 11.86 -8.96
CA THR A 215 -10.61 10.41 -8.71
C THR A 215 -9.82 9.62 -9.74
N GLN A 216 -9.87 10.01 -11.03
CA GLN A 216 -9.07 9.39 -12.08
C GLN A 216 -7.56 9.56 -11.89
N THR A 217 -7.10 10.76 -11.47
CA THR A 217 -5.69 11.00 -11.19
C THR A 217 -5.23 10.19 -9.99
N ASN A 218 -6.03 10.14 -8.93
CA ASN A 218 -5.77 9.30 -7.76
C ASN A 218 -5.59 7.83 -8.16
N ARG A 219 -6.48 7.26 -8.98
CA ARG A 219 -6.36 5.89 -9.47
C ARG A 219 -5.10 5.66 -10.32
N ARG A 220 -4.70 6.60 -11.16
CA ARG A 220 -3.45 6.49 -11.93
C ARG A 220 -2.23 6.47 -11.02
N ILE A 221 -2.19 7.31 -10.00
CA ILE A 221 -1.12 7.31 -8.99
C ILE A 221 -1.10 5.97 -8.26
N PHE A 222 -2.25 5.50 -7.76
CA PHE A 222 -2.37 4.21 -7.09
C PHE A 222 -1.86 3.05 -7.94
N ARG A 223 -2.32 2.93 -9.19
CA ARG A 223 -1.84 1.90 -10.13
C ARG A 223 -0.32 1.98 -10.34
N GLY A 224 0.22 3.18 -10.49
CA GLY A 224 1.67 3.39 -10.58
C GLY A 224 2.42 2.90 -9.34
N MET A 225 1.89 3.14 -8.14
CA MET A 225 2.49 2.67 -6.88
C MET A 225 2.48 1.16 -6.75
N VAL A 226 1.40 0.48 -7.13
CA VAL A 226 1.33 -0.99 -7.15
C VAL A 226 2.37 -1.58 -8.10
N HIS A 227 2.58 -0.98 -9.27
CA HIS A 227 3.65 -1.38 -10.18
C HIS A 227 5.05 -1.22 -9.57
N VAL A 228 5.29 -0.12 -8.85
CA VAL A 228 6.58 0.12 -8.18
C VAL A 228 6.79 -0.90 -7.05
N ALA A 229 5.76 -1.23 -6.29
CA ALA A 229 5.83 -2.19 -5.19
C ALA A 229 6.25 -3.61 -5.67
N ASP A 230 5.85 -4.02 -6.87
CA ASP A 230 6.26 -5.30 -7.48
C ASP A 230 7.65 -5.23 -8.17
N ASN A 231 8.30 -4.07 -8.23
CA ASN A 231 9.61 -3.94 -8.89
C ASN A 231 10.71 -4.58 -8.04
N GLU A 232 11.57 -5.41 -8.67
CA GLU A 232 12.67 -6.10 -7.98
C GLU A 232 13.64 -5.15 -7.27
N GLY A 233 13.91 -3.98 -7.85
CA GLY A 233 14.77 -2.97 -7.23
C GLY A 233 14.17 -2.45 -5.93
N TRP A 234 12.87 -2.18 -5.92
CA TRP A 234 12.14 -1.76 -4.73
C TRP A 234 12.12 -2.85 -3.66
N GLN A 235 11.85 -4.10 -4.06
CA GLN A 235 11.86 -5.26 -3.16
C GLN A 235 13.24 -5.46 -2.50
N ARG A 236 14.34 -5.26 -3.25
CA ARG A 236 15.70 -5.29 -2.69
C ARG A 236 15.94 -4.18 -1.67
N ILE A 237 15.57 -2.94 -1.99
CA ILE A 237 15.71 -1.80 -1.07
C ILE A 237 14.93 -2.09 0.21
N PHE A 238 13.72 -2.61 0.08
CA PHE A 238 12.89 -2.95 1.24
C PHE A 238 13.47 -4.11 2.06
N GLY A 239 14.05 -5.12 1.40
CA GLY A 239 14.80 -6.20 2.04
C GLY A 239 15.95 -5.68 2.88
N LEU A 240 16.77 -4.78 2.32
CA LEU A 240 17.87 -4.13 3.05
C LEU A 240 17.38 -3.30 4.25
N MET A 241 16.27 -2.58 4.10
CA MET A 241 15.67 -1.84 5.22
C MET A 241 15.19 -2.79 6.33
N LYS A 242 14.64 -3.94 5.95
CA LYS A 242 14.23 -5.00 6.89
C LYS A 242 15.41 -5.56 7.67
N GLU A 243 16.46 -5.97 6.97
CA GLU A 243 17.68 -6.57 7.57
C GLU A 243 18.38 -5.61 8.54
N ASN A 244 18.39 -4.30 8.24
CA ASN A 244 19.00 -3.27 9.06
C ASN A 244 18.05 -2.64 10.09
N SER A 245 16.82 -3.12 10.21
CA SER A 245 15.86 -2.61 11.18
C SER A 245 16.14 -3.17 12.56
N ARG A 246 16.21 -2.28 13.55
CA ARG A 246 16.28 -2.65 14.98
C ARG A 246 14.93 -3.09 15.56
N TRP A 247 13.87 -2.99 14.78
CA TRP A 247 12.51 -3.33 15.20
C TRP A 247 12.14 -4.67 14.60
N ASP A 248 11.69 -5.57 15.44
CA ASP A 248 11.26 -6.89 15.02
C ASP A 248 9.75 -6.96 14.79
N LEU A 249 9.35 -7.81 13.87
CA LEU A 249 7.97 -8.21 13.62
C LEU A 249 8.03 -9.70 13.26
N THR A 250 7.44 -10.54 14.08
CA THR A 250 7.51 -11.99 13.92
C THR A 250 6.39 -12.52 13.03
N ASP A 251 6.62 -13.66 12.37
CA ASP A 251 5.59 -14.35 11.57
C ASP A 251 4.37 -14.71 12.43
N ALA A 252 4.58 -15.05 13.70
CA ALA A 252 3.51 -15.35 14.65
C ALA A 252 2.63 -14.11 14.93
N GLU A 253 3.24 -12.93 15.10
CA GLU A 253 2.48 -11.68 15.25
C GLU A 253 1.69 -11.34 13.98
N VAL A 254 2.34 -11.44 12.80
CA VAL A 254 1.67 -11.21 11.52
C VAL A 254 0.49 -12.16 11.36
N SER A 255 0.66 -13.46 11.63
CA SER A 255 -0.43 -14.44 11.56
C SER A 255 -1.60 -14.06 12.47
N ARG A 256 -1.33 -13.64 13.71
CA ARG A 256 -2.39 -13.20 14.65
C ARG A 256 -3.18 -12.01 14.11
N TYR A 257 -2.51 -10.99 13.55
CA TYR A 257 -3.19 -9.85 12.94
C TYR A 257 -4.01 -10.25 11.71
N LEU A 258 -3.50 -11.15 10.87
CA LEU A 258 -4.23 -11.69 9.73
C LEU A 258 -5.47 -12.48 10.17
N ASP A 259 -5.37 -13.27 11.23
CA ASP A 259 -6.51 -14.04 11.76
C ASP A 259 -7.60 -13.10 12.29
N HIS A 260 -7.25 -12.03 13.03
CA HIS A 260 -8.21 -11.05 13.51
C HIS A 260 -8.82 -10.22 12.37
N ALA A 261 -8.04 -9.86 11.34
CA ALA A 261 -8.55 -9.14 10.18
C ALA A 261 -9.49 -10.02 9.34
N TYR A 262 -9.13 -11.28 9.16
CA TYR A 262 -9.99 -12.26 8.49
C TYR A 262 -11.31 -12.44 9.25
N ASP A 263 -11.25 -12.63 10.58
CA ASP A 263 -12.41 -12.69 11.45
C ASP A 263 -13.31 -11.46 11.29
N ALA A 264 -12.71 -10.27 11.26
CA ALA A 264 -13.44 -9.02 11.07
C ALA A 264 -14.15 -8.98 9.71
N ILE A 265 -13.48 -9.41 8.64
CA ILE A 265 -14.08 -9.47 7.30
C ILE A 265 -15.27 -10.44 7.29
N ILE A 266 -15.10 -11.65 7.79
CA ILE A 266 -16.17 -12.66 7.80
C ILE A 266 -17.35 -12.20 8.67
N ASP A 267 -17.07 -11.67 9.87
CA ASP A 267 -18.10 -11.13 10.76
C ASP A 267 -18.90 -10.01 10.08
N PHE A 268 -18.22 -9.12 9.36
CA PHE A 268 -18.88 -8.06 8.61
C PHE A 268 -19.74 -8.60 7.46
N LEU A 269 -19.21 -9.52 6.66
CA LEU A 269 -19.95 -10.11 5.54
C LEU A 269 -21.18 -10.91 5.97
N ILE A 270 -21.22 -11.40 7.24
CA ILE A 270 -22.37 -12.09 7.82
C ILE A 270 -23.36 -11.12 8.46
N LYS A 271 -22.88 -10.13 9.24
CA LYS A 271 -23.70 -9.32 10.17
C LYS A 271 -23.86 -7.87 9.77
N PHE A 272 -23.08 -7.37 8.80
CA PHE A 272 -23.06 -5.98 8.34
C PHE A 272 -22.87 -4.99 9.49
N ASP A 273 -23.83 -4.07 9.66
CA ASP A 273 -23.84 -3.02 10.68
C ASP A 273 -23.92 -3.54 12.13
N ARG A 274 -24.20 -4.82 12.32
CA ARG A 274 -24.19 -5.51 13.63
C ARG A 274 -22.89 -6.26 13.92
N SER A 275 -21.90 -6.13 13.06
CA SER A 275 -20.60 -6.77 13.20
C SER A 275 -19.69 -5.98 14.15
N ARG A 276 -18.75 -6.68 14.80
CA ARG A 276 -17.76 -6.03 15.68
C ARG A 276 -16.88 -4.99 14.99
N PRO A 277 -16.34 -5.21 13.77
CA PRO A 277 -15.53 -4.21 13.10
C PRO A 277 -16.30 -2.92 12.80
N PHE A 278 -17.62 -2.97 12.65
CA PHE A 278 -18.45 -1.78 12.40
C PHE A 278 -18.46 -0.79 13.57
N GLU A 279 -18.18 -1.24 14.79
CA GLU A 279 -18.05 -0.39 15.97
C GLU A 279 -16.73 0.43 15.98
N GLN A 280 -15.79 0.12 15.10
CA GLN A 280 -14.48 0.75 15.01
C GLN A 280 -14.39 1.64 13.77
N ASP A 281 -13.66 2.76 13.89
CA ASP A 281 -13.37 3.62 12.75
C ASP A 281 -12.30 2.97 11.85
N PRO A 282 -12.62 2.62 10.58
CA PRO A 282 -11.63 2.01 9.68
C PRO A 282 -10.48 2.97 9.31
N SER A 283 -10.63 4.28 9.49
CA SER A 283 -9.52 5.23 9.31
C SER A 283 -8.53 5.21 10.48
N GLY A 284 -8.96 4.79 11.66
CA GLY A 284 -8.16 4.75 12.89
C GLY A 284 -7.62 6.10 13.34
N ASP A 285 -8.20 7.20 12.89
CA ASP A 285 -7.71 8.56 13.11
C ASP A 285 -7.50 8.86 14.60
N GLU A 286 -8.41 8.43 15.47
CA GLU A 286 -8.28 8.62 16.90
C GLU A 286 -7.19 7.74 17.50
N ALA A 287 -7.12 6.46 17.11
CA ALA A 287 -6.11 5.52 17.58
C ALA A 287 -4.70 5.99 17.19
N LEU A 288 -4.51 6.48 15.97
CA LEU A 288 -3.24 7.03 15.48
C LEU A 288 -2.83 8.30 16.24
N ARG A 289 -3.78 9.20 16.55
CA ARG A 289 -3.51 10.36 17.39
C ARG A 289 -3.17 9.96 18.84
N ARG A 290 -3.89 8.97 19.39
CA ARG A 290 -3.66 8.42 20.72
C ARG A 290 -2.29 7.77 20.83
N ALA A 291 -1.84 7.01 19.83
CA ALA A 291 -0.53 6.37 19.82
C ALA A 291 0.62 7.37 20.05
N LYS A 292 0.55 8.55 19.45
CA LYS A 292 1.55 9.61 19.66
C LYS A 292 1.55 10.15 21.09
N ARG A 293 0.37 10.29 21.69
CA ARG A 293 0.25 10.77 23.10
C ARG A 293 0.80 9.72 24.05
N VAL A 294 0.35 8.47 23.92
CA VAL A 294 0.80 7.32 24.72
C VAL A 294 2.31 7.20 24.68
N ARG A 295 2.91 7.20 23.50
CA ARG A 295 4.36 7.13 23.35
C ARG A 295 5.07 8.28 24.07
N ARG A 296 4.64 9.52 23.84
CA ARG A 296 5.30 10.70 24.42
C ARG A 296 5.29 10.64 25.95
N GLU A 297 4.17 10.25 26.51
CA GLU A 297 4.00 10.15 27.96
C GLU A 297 4.81 9.01 28.55
N ALA A 298 4.73 7.83 27.97
CA ALA A 298 5.49 6.66 28.42
C ALA A 298 7.01 6.89 28.39
N LEU A 299 7.52 7.49 27.33
CA LEU A 299 8.95 7.81 27.22
C LEU A 299 9.41 8.84 28.27
N ARG A 300 8.55 9.77 28.66
CA ARG A 300 8.86 10.77 29.69
C ARG A 300 8.93 10.17 31.09
N VAL A 301 8.12 9.13 31.38
CA VAL A 301 7.95 8.57 32.73
C VAL A 301 8.81 7.31 32.93
N GLY A 302 8.86 6.39 31.97
CA GLY A 302 9.47 5.07 32.15
C GLY A 302 10.21 4.52 30.92
N GLY A 303 10.45 5.33 29.91
CA GLY A 303 11.28 4.97 28.77
C GLY A 303 10.63 3.96 27.80
N ALA A 304 11.47 3.22 27.08
CA ALA A 304 11.02 2.35 25.96
C ALA A 304 10.22 1.13 26.43
N GLU A 305 10.51 0.60 27.61
CA GLU A 305 9.78 -0.54 28.18
C GLU A 305 8.34 -0.16 28.54
N LEU A 306 8.17 0.97 29.20
CA LEU A 306 6.84 1.49 29.49
C LEU A 306 6.08 1.81 28.20
N ALA A 307 6.75 2.33 27.17
CA ALA A 307 6.13 2.58 25.88
C ALA A 307 5.61 1.29 25.21
N ARG A 308 6.31 0.17 25.35
CA ARG A 308 5.83 -1.15 24.86
C ARG A 308 4.64 -1.65 25.66
N ALA A 309 4.70 -1.57 26.99
CA ALA A 309 3.61 -2.01 27.86
C ALA A 309 2.32 -1.21 27.61
N GLU A 310 2.44 0.12 27.50
CA GLU A 310 1.32 1.00 27.20
C GLU A 310 0.78 0.82 25.78
N ALA A 311 1.65 0.53 24.81
CA ALA A 311 1.23 0.21 23.45
C ALA A 311 0.39 -1.08 23.42
N GLU A 312 0.82 -2.13 24.14
CA GLU A 312 0.05 -3.37 24.25
C GLU A 312 -1.27 -3.15 24.98
N ARG A 313 -1.27 -2.41 26.07
CA ARG A 313 -2.49 -2.12 26.84
C ARG A 313 -3.54 -1.32 26.06
N HIS A 314 -3.11 -0.40 25.18
CA HIS A 314 -4.01 0.49 24.46
C HIS A 314 -4.40 -0.01 23.08
N PHE A 315 -3.55 -0.79 22.42
CA PHE A 315 -3.69 -1.18 21.02
C PHE A 315 -3.49 -2.69 20.81
N GLY A 316 -3.29 -3.47 21.88
CA GLY A 316 -3.22 -4.93 21.78
C GLY A 316 -4.47 -5.52 21.14
N LEU A 317 -4.30 -6.62 20.41
CA LEU A 317 -5.42 -7.37 19.86
C LEU A 317 -6.31 -7.93 20.98
N PRO A 318 -7.62 -8.05 20.75
CA PRO A 318 -8.48 -8.83 21.64
C PRO A 318 -7.90 -10.24 21.88
N THR A 319 -8.03 -10.74 23.09
CA THR A 319 -7.49 -12.05 23.48
C THR A 319 -8.20 -13.22 22.80
N SER A 320 -9.47 -13.02 22.43
CA SER A 320 -10.29 -14.03 21.74
C SER A 320 -10.56 -13.63 20.30
N THR A 321 -10.30 -14.56 19.38
CA THR A 321 -10.78 -14.48 17.99
C THR A 321 -12.30 -14.72 17.94
N LEU A 322 -12.93 -14.42 16.81
CA LEU A 322 -14.35 -14.73 16.58
C LEU A 322 -14.56 -16.19 16.18
N GLY A 323 -13.47 -16.93 15.96
CA GLY A 323 -13.48 -18.36 15.68
C GLY A 323 -13.73 -18.75 14.24
N TYR A 324 -13.66 -17.81 13.30
CA TYR A 324 -13.67 -18.14 11.88
C TYR A 324 -12.32 -18.72 11.45
N THR A 325 -12.34 -19.66 10.52
CA THR A 325 -11.12 -20.36 10.09
C THR A 325 -10.59 -19.83 8.78
N ARG A 326 -9.43 -19.17 8.84
CA ARG A 326 -8.72 -18.70 7.65
C ARG A 326 -7.97 -19.85 6.97
N SER A 327 -8.25 -20.07 5.68
CA SER A 327 -7.49 -21.02 4.88
C SER A 327 -6.13 -20.42 4.47
N LEU A 328 -5.05 -21.14 4.74
CA LEU A 328 -3.68 -20.79 4.38
C LEU A 328 -3.23 -21.36 3.02
N ALA A 329 -4.13 -22.02 2.28
CA ALA A 329 -3.76 -22.70 1.02
C ALA A 329 -3.26 -21.72 -0.07
N VAL A 330 -2.58 -22.29 -1.08
CA VAL A 330 -2.06 -21.59 -2.27
C VAL A 330 -3.16 -20.75 -2.95
N PRO A 331 -2.83 -19.61 -3.59
CA PRO A 331 -3.80 -18.76 -4.30
C PRO A 331 -4.74 -19.56 -5.21
N LEU A 332 -6.05 -19.28 -5.15
CA LEU A 332 -7.07 -19.97 -5.94
C LEU A 332 -7.16 -19.43 -7.35
N TYR A 333 -6.79 -18.19 -7.54
CA TYR A 333 -7.01 -17.46 -8.77
C TYR A 333 -5.69 -17.05 -9.40
N ASP A 334 -5.57 -17.29 -10.70
CA ASP A 334 -4.50 -16.78 -11.53
C ASP A 334 -5.08 -15.69 -12.45
N ALA A 335 -4.76 -14.44 -12.17
CA ALA A 335 -5.25 -13.29 -12.95
C ALA A 335 -4.92 -13.41 -14.44
N LYS A 336 -3.81 -14.08 -14.80
CA LYS A 336 -3.44 -14.33 -16.20
C LYS A 336 -4.44 -15.23 -16.91
N ARG A 337 -5.06 -16.18 -16.22
CA ARG A 337 -6.11 -17.03 -16.79
C ARG A 337 -7.38 -16.24 -17.12
N ALA A 338 -7.73 -15.26 -16.29
CA ALA A 338 -8.89 -14.40 -16.51
C ALA A 338 -8.74 -13.48 -17.72
N MET A 339 -7.51 -13.13 -18.10
CA MET A 339 -7.23 -12.29 -19.29
C MET A 339 -7.28 -13.08 -20.62
N SER A 340 -7.27 -14.41 -20.57
CA SER A 340 -7.29 -15.30 -21.74
C SER A 340 -8.66 -15.94 -21.99
N SER A 341 -9.63 -15.72 -21.15
CA SER A 341 -11.04 -16.13 -21.28
C SER A 341 -11.93 -14.95 -21.68
#